data_3dce701634df4e69ce8b075c7772a905
#
_entry.id   3dce701634df4e69ce8b075c7772a905
#
_cell.length_a   1.000
_cell.length_b   1.000
_cell.length_c   1.000
_cell.angle_alpha   90.00
_cell.angle_beta   90.00
_cell.angle_gamma   90.00
#
_symmetry.space_group_name_H-M   'P 1'
#
loop_
_entity.id
_entity.type
_entity.pdbx_description
1 polymer ?
#
loop_
_entity_poly.entity_id
_entity_poly.type
_entity_poly.pdbx_seq_one_letter_code
_entity_poly.pdbx_strand_id
1 'polypeptide(L)'
;MVFTIPMVRIFINSGVNGADLASMPVTTANFASDLVGSAFPALSATVGALGAFIAGSNTVSNMMFSQFQFEVAQTLSISSVVVVSLQAVGAAAGNMIAIHNVVAASATVGLLGREGATLRKTIIPTFYYLVMTGIIGLVLIYGFQLTDVLMK
;
A
#
# COMPACT_ATOMS: atom_id res chain seq x y z
N MET A 1 -2.70 17.66 -2.46
CA MET A 1 -2.52 17.42 -1.01
C MET A 1 -3.59 18.10 -0.13
N VAL A 2 -4.13 19.27 -0.49
CA VAL A 2 -5.10 20.00 0.35
C VAL A 2 -6.34 19.17 0.70
N PHE A 3 -6.87 18.39 -0.23
CA PHE A 3 -8.06 17.53 0.00
C PHE A 3 -7.73 16.13 0.53
N THR A 4 -6.50 15.66 0.37
CA THR A 4 -6.10 14.31 0.81
C THR A 4 -6.08 14.21 2.33
N ILE A 5 -5.56 15.23 3.01
CA ILE A 5 -5.46 15.23 4.47
C ILE A 5 -6.84 15.17 5.14
N PRO A 6 -7.81 16.04 4.80
CA PRO A 6 -9.17 15.94 5.35
C PRO A 6 -9.83 14.59 5.06
N MET A 7 -9.70 14.07 3.83
CA MET A 7 -10.28 12.78 3.44
C MET A 7 -9.72 11.63 4.29
N VAL A 8 -8.40 11.57 4.46
CA VAL A 8 -7.74 10.56 5.30
C VAL A 8 -8.16 10.70 6.76
N ARG A 9 -8.29 11.93 7.27
CA ARG A 9 -8.78 12.18 8.63
C ARG A 9 -10.21 11.67 8.85
N ILE A 10 -11.11 11.90 7.88
CA ILE A 10 -12.49 11.37 7.94
C ILE A 10 -12.46 9.84 7.91
N PHE A 11 -11.66 9.24 7.05
CA PHE A 11 -11.52 7.79 6.94
C PHE A 11 -11.05 7.17 8.28
N ILE A 12 -9.96 7.68 8.86
CA ILE A 12 -9.40 7.16 10.11
C ILE A 12 -10.35 7.37 11.29
N ASN A 13 -11.00 8.55 11.38
CA ASN A 13 -11.87 8.88 12.50
C ASN A 13 -13.34 8.49 12.29
N SER A 14 -13.65 7.71 11.27
CA SER A 14 -15.03 7.28 10.97
C SER A 14 -15.67 6.40 12.06
N GLY A 15 -14.87 5.88 12.99
CA GLY A 15 -15.34 5.17 14.19
C GLY A 15 -15.94 6.10 15.24
N VAL A 16 -15.74 7.42 15.14
CA VAL A 16 -16.41 8.39 16.01
C VAL A 16 -17.78 8.68 15.43
N ASN A 17 -18.73 7.79 15.68
CA ASN A 17 -20.09 7.89 15.18
C ASN A 17 -21.11 7.53 16.26
N GLY A 18 -22.36 8.01 16.13
CA GLY A 18 -23.41 7.77 17.10
C GLY A 18 -24.09 6.39 17.01
N ALA A 19 -23.58 5.48 16.17
CA ALA A 19 -24.15 4.16 15.92
C ALA A 19 -23.24 3.00 16.40
N ASP A 20 -22.16 3.30 17.11
CA ASP A 20 -21.14 2.35 17.61
C ASP A 20 -20.58 1.42 16.52
N LEU A 21 -20.50 1.92 15.27
CA LEU A 21 -19.92 1.18 14.17
C LEU A 21 -18.39 1.28 14.19
N ALA A 22 -17.72 0.17 13.83
CA ALA A 22 -16.28 0.17 13.65
C ALA A 22 -15.84 1.19 12.58
N SER A 23 -14.64 1.71 12.70
CA SER A 23 -14.09 2.64 11.71
C SER A 23 -13.96 1.99 10.33
N MET A 24 -13.98 2.79 9.26
CA MET A 24 -13.80 2.29 7.89
C MET A 24 -12.51 1.47 7.71
N PRO A 25 -11.34 1.89 8.25
CA PRO A 25 -10.13 1.06 8.21
C PRO A 25 -10.33 -0.32 8.83
N VAL A 26 -10.93 -0.39 10.03
CA VAL A 26 -11.16 -1.66 10.74
C VAL A 26 -12.13 -2.56 9.97
N THR A 27 -13.24 -2.02 9.48
CA THR A 27 -14.22 -2.80 8.71
C THR A 27 -13.59 -3.36 7.43
N THR A 28 -12.82 -2.53 6.72
CA THR A 28 -12.11 -2.96 5.50
C THR A 28 -11.03 -3.98 5.83
N ALA A 29 -10.33 -3.83 6.97
CA ALA A 29 -9.31 -4.77 7.42
C ALA A 29 -9.90 -6.14 7.76
N ASN A 30 -11.03 -6.20 8.47
CA ASN A 30 -11.71 -7.45 8.77
C ASN A 30 -12.11 -8.17 7.47
N PHE A 31 -12.72 -7.46 6.52
CA PHE A 31 -13.06 -8.04 5.21
C PHE A 31 -11.82 -8.58 4.46
N ALA A 32 -10.73 -7.82 4.42
CA ALA A 32 -9.50 -8.25 3.77
C ALA A 32 -8.87 -9.47 4.48
N SER A 33 -8.93 -9.50 5.81
CA SER A 33 -8.43 -10.63 6.61
C SER A 33 -9.24 -11.90 6.37
N ASP A 34 -10.56 -11.78 6.26
CA ASP A 34 -11.45 -12.91 5.98
C ASP A 34 -11.24 -13.45 4.56
N LEU A 35 -10.97 -12.56 3.59
CA LEU A 35 -10.82 -12.94 2.18
C LEU A 35 -9.44 -13.57 1.89
N VAL A 36 -8.38 -13.01 2.43
CA VAL A 36 -6.99 -13.33 2.06
C VAL A 36 -6.25 -14.07 3.16
N GLY A 37 -6.60 -13.82 4.41
CA GLY A 37 -6.01 -14.46 5.58
C GLY A 37 -4.49 -14.34 5.63
N SER A 38 -3.82 -15.46 5.88
CA SER A 38 -2.36 -15.54 6.02
C SER A 38 -1.55 -15.18 4.76
N ALA A 39 -2.19 -15.10 3.58
CA ALA A 39 -1.52 -14.68 2.35
C ALA A 39 -1.45 -13.14 2.21
N PHE A 40 -2.07 -12.38 3.11
CA PHE A 40 -2.11 -10.92 3.05
C PHE A 40 -0.74 -10.24 2.91
N PRO A 41 0.35 -10.66 3.60
CA PRO A 41 1.66 -10.04 3.43
C PRO A 41 2.18 -10.07 1.99
N ALA A 42 1.83 -11.09 1.21
CA ALA A 42 2.19 -11.15 -0.22
C ALA A 42 1.51 -10.05 -1.05
N LEU A 43 0.32 -9.61 -0.65
CA LEU A 43 -0.48 -8.60 -1.35
C LEU A 43 -0.28 -7.18 -0.80
N SER A 44 0.27 -7.04 0.40
CA SER A 44 0.43 -5.77 1.09
C SER A 44 1.17 -4.73 0.23
N ALA A 45 2.30 -5.11 -0.40
CA ALA A 45 3.04 -4.24 -1.30
C ALA A 45 2.21 -3.83 -2.54
N THR A 46 1.34 -4.71 -3.03
CA THR A 46 0.47 -4.43 -4.18
C THR A 46 -0.56 -3.36 -3.85
N VAL A 47 -1.12 -3.37 -2.64
CA VAL A 47 -2.02 -2.31 -2.15
C VAL A 47 -1.30 -0.96 -2.13
N GLY A 48 -0.06 -0.94 -1.63
CA GLY A 48 0.79 0.25 -1.66
C GLY A 48 1.03 0.79 -3.07
N ALA A 49 1.35 -0.12 -4.00
CA ALA A 49 1.59 0.22 -5.39
C ALA A 49 0.35 0.78 -6.09
N LEU A 50 -0.82 0.18 -5.87
CA LEU A 50 -2.09 0.68 -6.40
C LEU A 50 -2.40 2.08 -5.88
N GLY A 51 -2.20 2.32 -4.59
CA GLY A 51 -2.37 3.65 -4.00
C GLY A 51 -1.47 4.70 -4.65
N ALA A 52 -0.19 4.39 -4.83
CA ALA A 52 0.76 5.30 -5.46
C ALA A 52 0.51 5.47 -6.96
N PHE A 53 0.09 4.43 -7.66
CA PHE A 53 -0.31 4.48 -9.06
C PHE A 53 -1.45 5.48 -9.28
N ILE A 54 -2.50 5.40 -8.44
CA ILE A 54 -3.68 6.26 -8.52
C ILE A 54 -3.35 7.69 -8.09
N ALA A 55 -2.66 7.84 -6.96
CA ALA A 55 -2.37 9.16 -6.37
C ALA A 55 -1.13 9.84 -6.98
N GLY A 56 -0.24 9.08 -7.64
CA GLY A 56 1.06 9.52 -8.14
C GLY A 56 2.04 9.99 -7.07
N SER A 57 1.83 9.52 -5.87
CA SER A 57 2.61 9.92 -4.71
C SER A 57 2.71 8.78 -3.70
N ASN A 58 3.93 8.39 -3.40
CA ASN A 58 4.23 7.45 -2.33
C ASN A 58 3.70 7.95 -0.97
N THR A 59 3.91 9.23 -0.67
CA THR A 59 3.42 9.84 0.57
C THR A 59 1.90 9.76 0.69
N VAL A 60 1.17 10.07 -0.39
CA VAL A 60 -0.29 10.00 -0.39
C VAL A 60 -0.77 8.57 -0.23
N SER A 61 -0.16 7.60 -0.92
CA SER A 61 -0.46 6.18 -0.76
C SER A 61 -0.29 5.73 0.69
N ASN A 62 0.84 6.07 1.31
CA ASN A 62 1.09 5.70 2.70
C ASN A 62 0.12 6.37 3.68
N MET A 63 -0.23 7.64 3.46
CA MET A 63 -1.24 8.32 4.28
C MET A 63 -2.62 7.67 4.18
N MET A 64 -2.98 7.14 3.01
CA MET A 64 -4.28 6.51 2.77
C MET A 64 -4.36 5.09 3.33
N PHE A 65 -3.30 4.29 3.16
CA PHE A 65 -3.38 2.85 3.36
C PHE A 65 -2.59 2.31 4.55
N SER A 66 -1.66 3.07 5.18
CA SER A 66 -0.87 2.54 6.30
C SER A 66 -1.73 2.16 7.50
N GLN A 67 -2.78 2.94 7.82
CA GLN A 67 -3.69 2.58 8.90
C GLN A 67 -4.46 1.29 8.59
N PHE A 68 -4.98 1.15 7.38
CA PHE A 68 -5.63 -0.08 6.93
C PHE A 68 -4.69 -1.29 7.04
N GLN A 69 -3.45 -1.16 6.56
CA GLN A 69 -2.43 -2.22 6.63
C GLN A 69 -2.10 -2.60 8.09
N PHE A 70 -2.02 -1.60 8.96
CA PHE A 70 -1.81 -1.81 10.38
C PHE A 70 -2.96 -2.60 11.01
N GLU A 71 -4.21 -2.22 10.75
CA GLU A 71 -5.40 -2.91 11.28
C GLU A 71 -5.50 -4.37 10.79
N VAL A 72 -5.19 -4.62 9.49
CA VAL A 72 -5.14 -6.00 8.98
C VAL A 72 -4.09 -6.83 9.72
N ALA A 73 -2.89 -6.26 9.94
CA ALA A 73 -1.83 -6.95 10.65
C ALA A 73 -2.23 -7.30 12.09
N GLN A 74 -2.92 -6.37 12.78
CA GLN A 74 -3.46 -6.60 14.13
C GLN A 74 -4.52 -7.71 14.12
N THR A 75 -5.46 -7.67 13.18
CA THR A 75 -6.52 -8.69 13.04
C THR A 75 -5.94 -10.08 12.77
N LEU A 76 -4.89 -10.17 11.95
CA LEU A 76 -4.21 -11.42 11.62
C LEU A 76 -3.16 -11.84 12.67
N SER A 77 -2.92 -11.02 13.71
CA SER A 77 -1.89 -11.25 14.72
C SER A 77 -0.48 -11.47 14.13
N ILE A 78 -0.16 -10.69 13.08
CA ILE A 78 1.16 -10.67 12.42
C ILE A 78 1.87 -9.34 12.64
N SER A 79 3.18 -9.27 12.33
CA SER A 79 3.96 -8.04 12.53
C SER A 79 3.42 -6.86 11.71
N SER A 80 2.87 -5.86 12.40
CA SER A 80 2.40 -4.62 11.80
C SER A 80 3.53 -3.78 11.25
N VAL A 81 4.72 -3.83 11.86
CA VAL A 81 5.92 -3.15 11.35
C VAL A 81 6.30 -3.68 9.97
N VAL A 82 6.31 -5.00 9.80
CA VAL A 82 6.63 -5.60 8.50
C VAL A 82 5.56 -5.25 7.46
N VAL A 83 4.28 -5.41 7.79
CA VAL A 83 3.17 -5.14 6.85
C VAL A 83 3.14 -3.67 6.41
N VAL A 84 3.31 -2.71 7.33
CA VAL A 84 3.37 -1.29 6.98
C VAL A 84 4.65 -0.95 6.19
N SER A 85 5.74 -1.65 6.45
CA SER A 85 6.96 -1.51 5.62
C SER A 85 6.74 -2.01 4.20
N LEU A 86 6.04 -3.14 4.00
CA LEU A 86 5.67 -3.64 2.68
C LEU A 86 4.76 -2.65 1.93
N GLN A 87 3.84 -1.98 2.65
CA GLN A 87 3.03 -0.90 2.10
C GLN A 87 3.92 0.23 1.55
N ALA A 88 4.90 0.70 2.32
CA ALA A 88 5.78 1.79 1.93
C ALA A 88 6.67 1.43 0.72
N VAL A 89 7.21 0.21 0.71
CA VAL A 89 8.02 -0.32 -0.39
C VAL A 89 7.16 -0.48 -1.66
N GLY A 90 5.95 -1.03 -1.52
CA GLY A 90 5.00 -1.15 -2.62
C GLY A 90 4.59 0.19 -3.21
N ALA A 91 4.33 1.19 -2.35
CA ALA A 91 4.00 2.54 -2.78
C ALA A 91 5.16 3.19 -3.58
N ALA A 92 6.42 2.93 -3.20
CA ALA A 92 7.58 3.38 -3.98
C ALA A 92 7.62 2.71 -5.37
N ALA A 93 7.32 1.41 -5.45
CA ALA A 93 7.23 0.69 -6.72
C ALA A 93 6.10 1.23 -7.61
N GLY A 94 4.94 1.56 -7.05
CA GLY A 94 3.79 2.11 -7.77
C GLY A 94 4.07 3.45 -8.44
N ASN A 95 4.99 4.25 -7.90
CA ASN A 95 5.40 5.51 -8.51
C ASN A 95 6.07 5.34 -9.89
N MET A 96 6.69 4.19 -10.17
CA MET A 96 7.31 3.91 -11.47
C MET A 96 6.28 3.80 -12.60
N ILE A 97 5.03 3.48 -12.27
CA ILE A 97 3.94 3.30 -13.23
C ILE A 97 2.85 4.36 -13.12
N ALA A 98 2.96 5.30 -12.18
CA ALA A 98 2.02 6.39 -12.03
C ALA A 98 2.04 7.28 -13.28
N ILE A 99 0.86 7.46 -13.92
CA ILE A 99 0.74 8.06 -15.25
C ILE A 99 1.36 9.45 -15.29
N HIS A 100 1.06 10.32 -14.32
CA HIS A 100 1.59 11.67 -14.29
C HIS A 100 3.11 11.73 -14.04
N ASN A 101 3.68 10.77 -13.30
CA ASN A 101 5.12 10.67 -13.15
C ASN A 101 5.79 10.23 -14.46
N VAL A 102 5.17 9.29 -15.18
CA VAL A 102 5.64 8.84 -16.49
C VAL A 102 5.55 9.97 -17.51
N VAL A 103 4.46 10.74 -17.52
CA VAL A 103 4.29 11.91 -18.41
C VAL A 103 5.36 12.96 -18.11
N ALA A 104 5.54 13.32 -16.83
CA ALA A 104 6.56 14.30 -16.43
C ALA A 104 7.97 13.86 -16.82
N ALA A 105 8.33 12.61 -16.53
CA ALA A 105 9.63 12.05 -16.91
C ALA A 105 9.83 12.00 -18.44
N SER A 106 8.80 11.60 -19.20
CA SER A 106 8.86 11.56 -20.66
C SER A 106 9.07 12.97 -21.25
N ALA A 107 8.44 14.00 -20.68
CA ALA A 107 8.61 15.38 -21.11
C ALA A 107 10.06 15.87 -20.92
N THR A 108 10.71 15.50 -19.79
CA THR A 108 12.08 15.94 -19.49
C THR A 108 13.14 15.32 -20.42
N VAL A 109 12.88 14.12 -20.95
CA VAL A 109 13.83 13.39 -21.84
C VAL A 109 13.41 13.42 -23.31
N GLY A 110 12.47 14.27 -23.70
CA GLY A 110 12.04 14.45 -25.10
C GLY A 110 11.25 13.28 -25.67
N LEU A 111 10.60 12.47 -24.83
CA LEU A 111 9.75 11.33 -25.21
C LEU A 111 8.24 11.66 -25.17
N LEU A 112 7.89 12.94 -25.41
CA LEU A 112 6.48 13.33 -25.51
C LEU A 112 5.75 12.52 -26.58
N GLY A 113 4.55 12.03 -26.24
CA GLY A 113 3.75 11.15 -27.09
C GLY A 113 4.18 9.68 -27.08
N ARG A 114 5.19 9.32 -26.28
CA ARG A 114 5.66 7.94 -26.10
C ARG A 114 5.45 7.39 -24.69
N GLU A 115 4.62 8.05 -23.91
CA GLU A 115 4.35 7.71 -22.50
C GLU A 115 3.85 6.28 -22.34
N GLY A 116 2.98 5.82 -23.27
CA GLY A 116 2.49 4.45 -23.28
C GLY A 116 3.59 3.39 -23.50
N ALA A 117 4.60 3.70 -24.32
CA ALA A 117 5.74 2.80 -24.51
C ALA A 117 6.64 2.76 -23.27
N THR A 118 6.84 3.89 -22.61
CA THR A 118 7.58 3.99 -21.35
C THR A 118 6.85 3.19 -20.26
N LEU A 119 5.54 3.41 -20.09
CA LEU A 119 4.72 2.72 -19.10
C LEU A 119 4.76 1.19 -19.30
N ARG A 120 4.66 0.71 -20.55
CA ARG A 120 4.74 -0.73 -20.85
C ARG A 120 6.08 -1.33 -20.42
N LYS A 121 7.16 -0.57 -20.50
CA LYS A 121 8.49 -1.02 -20.06
C LYS A 121 8.65 -1.00 -18.54
N THR A 122 8.04 -0.05 -17.84
CA THR A 122 8.13 0.08 -16.38
C THR A 122 7.20 -0.86 -15.63
N ILE A 123 6.09 -1.32 -16.22
CA ILE A 123 5.19 -2.30 -15.60
C ILE A 123 5.91 -3.62 -15.27
N ILE A 124 6.78 -4.11 -16.16
CA ILE A 124 7.48 -5.39 -15.97
C ILE A 124 8.36 -5.37 -14.72
N PRO A 125 9.32 -4.42 -14.56
CA PRO A 125 10.12 -4.35 -13.34
C PRO A 125 9.29 -4.03 -12.10
N THR A 126 8.21 -3.25 -12.21
CA THR A 126 7.29 -3.01 -11.08
C THR A 126 6.67 -4.30 -10.60
N PHE A 127 6.13 -5.12 -11.51
CA PHE A 127 5.53 -6.40 -11.15
C PHE A 127 6.55 -7.35 -10.51
N TYR A 128 7.75 -7.47 -11.09
CA TYR A 128 8.83 -8.26 -10.50
C TYR A 128 9.17 -7.78 -9.09
N TYR A 129 9.28 -6.48 -8.91
CA TYR A 129 9.59 -5.87 -7.61
C TYR A 129 8.50 -6.18 -6.57
N LEU A 130 7.23 -6.10 -6.94
CA LEU A 130 6.10 -6.41 -6.04
C LEU A 130 6.08 -7.87 -5.63
N VAL A 131 6.31 -8.78 -6.57
CA VAL A 131 6.37 -10.24 -6.29
C VAL A 131 7.52 -10.54 -5.33
N MET A 132 8.72 -10.01 -5.58
CA MET A 132 9.87 -10.20 -4.71
C MET A 132 9.63 -9.63 -3.31
N THR A 133 9.04 -8.43 -3.22
CA THR A 133 8.69 -7.80 -1.95
C THR A 133 7.67 -8.62 -1.19
N GLY A 134 6.65 -9.15 -1.86
CA GLY A 134 5.65 -10.05 -1.26
C GLY A 134 6.27 -11.33 -0.70
N ILE A 135 7.16 -11.97 -1.46
CA ILE A 135 7.91 -13.17 -1.00
C ILE A 135 8.76 -12.85 0.22
N ILE A 136 9.50 -11.74 0.18
CA ILE A 136 10.31 -11.30 1.34
C ILE A 136 9.41 -11.07 2.55
N GLY A 137 8.24 -10.44 2.38
CA GLY A 137 7.28 -10.22 3.45
C GLY A 137 6.80 -11.52 4.10
N LEU A 138 6.47 -12.53 3.29
CA LEU A 138 6.09 -13.86 3.79
C LEU A 138 7.23 -14.53 4.56
N VAL A 139 8.45 -14.46 4.04
CA VAL A 139 9.64 -15.03 4.70
C VAL A 139 9.93 -14.33 6.03
N LEU A 140 9.82 -13.01 6.09
CA LEU A 140 10.06 -12.25 7.32
C LEU A 140 9.02 -12.57 8.39
N ILE A 141 7.74 -12.67 8.03
CA ILE A 141 6.65 -12.92 8.99
C ILE A 141 6.61 -14.38 9.43
N TYR A 142 6.63 -15.32 8.48
CA TYR A 142 6.42 -16.73 8.78
C TYR A 142 7.72 -17.54 8.93
N GLY A 143 8.79 -17.14 8.23
CA GLY A 143 10.10 -17.80 8.31
C GLY A 143 10.89 -17.35 9.52
N PHE A 144 11.05 -16.05 9.70
CA PHE A 144 11.77 -15.49 10.83
C PHE A 144 10.89 -15.19 12.05
N GLN A 145 9.56 -15.35 11.93
CA GLN A 145 8.59 -15.08 12.99
C GLN A 145 8.80 -13.71 13.68
N LEU A 146 9.07 -12.70 12.87
CA LEU A 146 9.26 -11.35 13.39
C LEU A 146 7.98 -10.87 14.06
N THR A 147 8.07 -10.63 15.37
CA THR A 147 6.98 -10.07 16.19
C THR A 147 7.26 -8.61 16.49
N ASP A 148 6.22 -7.81 16.62
CA ASP A 148 6.36 -6.40 16.94
C ASP A 148 6.75 -6.24 18.42
N VAL A 149 7.76 -5.40 18.67
CA VAL A 149 8.19 -5.02 20.03
C VAL A 149 7.07 -4.30 20.78
N LEU A 150 6.12 -3.71 20.05
CA LEU A 150 5.00 -2.95 20.59
C LEU A 150 3.80 -3.81 21.02
N MET A 151 3.84 -5.12 20.77
CA MET A 151 2.79 -6.08 21.17
C MET A 151 3.08 -6.79 22.50
N LYS A 152 3.97 -6.24 23.33
CA LYS A 152 4.22 -6.72 24.71
C LYS A 152 3.48 -5.90 25.71
#